data_dea857ed5c264c18b45de44c87b03ed3
#
_entry.id   dea857ed5c264c18b45de44c87b03ed3
#
_cell.length_a   1.000
_cell.length_b   1.000
_cell.length_c   1.000
_cell.angle_alpha   90.00
_cell.angle_beta   90.00
_cell.angle_gamma   90.00
#
_symmetry.space_group_name_H-M   'P 1'
#
loop_
_entity.id
_entity.type
_entity.pdbx_description
1 polymer ?
#
loop_
_entity_poly.entity_id
_entity_poly.type
_entity_poly.pdbx_seq_one_letter_code
_entity_poly.pdbx_strand_id
1 'polypeptide(L)'
;MILFLDFDGVLHPNDAYLVRGRPVLRAEGALFMWASPLAALLDAHPQVQIVLSTSWARELGFSRARRFLPDTLRARVIGATWHSAMAFTSNGDYRPRDRDTWWDRATRHQQIRRYVDRARLADWIAVDDDSEGWADADSDRLALTSPDRGLGDAATMARLRELLSRQ
;
A
#
# COMPACT_ATOMS: atom_id res chain seq x y z
N MET A 1 2.24 -9.99 12.31
CA MET A 1 2.88 -9.46 11.07
C MET A 1 2.06 -8.34 10.48
N ILE A 2 2.70 -7.29 9.96
CA ILE A 2 2.06 -6.21 9.21
C ILE A 2 2.43 -6.32 7.74
N LEU A 3 1.42 -6.27 6.85
CA LEU A 3 1.58 -6.13 5.41
C LEU A 3 1.32 -4.68 5.01
N PHE A 4 2.35 -3.98 4.54
CA PHE A 4 2.19 -2.69 3.85
C PHE A 4 1.73 -2.95 2.43
N LEU A 5 0.58 -2.39 2.05
CA LEU A 5 -0.12 -2.68 0.80
C LEU A 5 -0.27 -1.42 -0.03
N ASP A 6 0.33 -1.40 -1.23
CA ASP A 6 -0.02 -0.43 -2.26
C ASP A 6 -1.20 -0.93 -3.12
N PHE A 7 -1.75 -0.04 -3.94
CA PHE A 7 -2.88 -0.32 -4.82
C PHE A 7 -2.50 -0.30 -6.29
N ASP A 8 -1.99 0.85 -6.77
CA ASP A 8 -1.57 1.02 -8.15
C ASP A 8 -0.35 0.12 -8.43
N GLY A 9 -0.33 -0.59 -9.55
CA GLY A 9 0.73 -1.55 -9.87
C GLY A 9 0.77 -2.80 -8.97
N VAL A 10 -0.16 -2.95 -8.01
CA VAL A 10 -0.24 -4.08 -7.08
C VAL A 10 -1.57 -4.81 -7.19
N LEU A 11 -2.71 -4.13 -6.94
CA LEU A 11 -4.04 -4.73 -6.99
C LEU A 11 -4.73 -4.54 -8.35
N HIS A 12 -4.20 -3.70 -9.20
CA HIS A 12 -4.56 -3.42 -10.59
C HIS A 12 -3.37 -2.74 -11.28
N PRO A 13 -3.34 -2.63 -12.63
CA PRO A 13 -2.28 -1.92 -13.35
C PRO A 13 -2.09 -0.48 -12.86
N ASN A 14 -0.84 0.00 -12.87
CA ASN A 14 -0.48 1.36 -12.46
C ASN A 14 -0.87 2.40 -13.52
N ASP A 15 -2.16 2.48 -13.85
CA ASP A 15 -2.74 3.43 -14.81
C ASP A 15 -4.13 3.90 -14.31
N ALA A 16 -4.28 4.08 -13.01
CA ALA A 16 -5.50 4.58 -12.39
C ALA A 16 -5.43 6.09 -12.15
N TYR A 17 -6.50 6.80 -12.49
CA TYR A 17 -6.60 8.25 -12.39
C TYR A 17 -7.88 8.68 -11.71
N LEU A 18 -7.83 9.82 -11.03
CA LEU A 18 -9.02 10.46 -10.48
C LEU A 18 -9.73 11.32 -11.55
N VAL A 19 -10.89 10.84 -12.01
CA VAL A 19 -11.77 11.58 -12.91
C VAL A 19 -13.00 12.07 -12.13
N ARG A 20 -13.11 13.37 -11.94
CA ARG A 20 -14.21 13.99 -11.14
C ARG A 20 -14.34 13.36 -9.75
N GLY A 21 -13.20 13.07 -9.11
CA GLY A 21 -13.14 12.48 -7.77
C GLY A 21 -13.47 10.99 -7.71
N ARG A 22 -13.56 10.30 -8.84
CA ARG A 22 -13.74 8.85 -8.93
C ARG A 22 -12.52 8.21 -9.57
N PRO A 23 -11.95 7.14 -9.00
CA PRO A 23 -10.88 6.40 -9.63
C PRO A 23 -11.39 5.70 -10.91
N VAL A 24 -10.60 5.79 -11.96
CA VAL A 24 -10.86 5.16 -13.26
C VAL A 24 -9.56 4.53 -13.73
N LEU A 25 -9.60 3.24 -14.06
CA LEU A 25 -8.49 2.53 -14.69
C LEU A 25 -8.52 2.80 -16.20
N ARG A 26 -7.38 3.18 -16.78
CA ARG A 26 -7.24 3.38 -18.24
C ARG A 26 -6.61 2.18 -18.94
N ALA A 27 -5.88 1.33 -18.18
CA ALA A 27 -5.38 0.07 -18.69
C ALA A 27 -6.49 -0.96 -18.89
N GLU A 28 -6.17 -2.06 -19.59
CA GLU A 28 -7.06 -3.22 -19.71
C GLU A 28 -7.29 -3.87 -18.34
N GLY A 29 -8.53 -4.27 -18.06
CA GLY A 29 -8.93 -4.90 -16.81
C GLY A 29 -9.88 -4.07 -15.96
N ALA A 30 -9.84 -4.25 -14.66
CA ALA A 30 -10.70 -3.56 -13.70
C ALA A 30 -9.91 -3.14 -12.45
N LEU A 31 -10.36 -2.07 -11.79
CA LEU A 31 -9.82 -1.69 -10.49
C LEU A 31 -9.94 -2.86 -9.51
N PHE A 32 -8.85 -3.11 -8.78
CA PHE A 32 -8.76 -4.16 -7.75
C PHE A 32 -8.97 -5.59 -8.27
N MET A 33 -8.71 -5.84 -9.57
CA MET A 33 -8.88 -7.15 -10.19
C MET A 33 -8.01 -8.25 -9.54
N TRP A 34 -6.91 -7.88 -8.89
CA TRP A 34 -6.02 -8.80 -8.18
C TRP A 34 -6.24 -8.84 -6.66
N ALA A 35 -7.27 -8.17 -6.15
CA ALA A 35 -7.58 -8.22 -4.71
C ALA A 35 -8.05 -9.59 -4.24
N SER A 36 -8.79 -10.35 -5.08
CA SER A 36 -9.26 -11.70 -4.72
C SER A 36 -8.13 -12.71 -4.56
N PRO A 37 -7.11 -12.78 -5.45
CA PRO A 37 -5.92 -13.59 -5.21
C PRO A 37 -5.19 -13.26 -3.89
N LEU A 38 -5.06 -11.98 -3.54
CA LEU A 38 -4.47 -11.58 -2.26
C LEU A 38 -5.32 -12.04 -1.09
N ALA A 39 -6.64 -11.86 -1.16
CA ALA A 39 -7.55 -12.30 -0.10
C ALA A 39 -7.42 -13.81 0.14
N ALA A 40 -7.46 -14.62 -0.92
CA ALA A 40 -7.30 -16.06 -0.84
C ALA A 40 -5.93 -16.47 -0.24
N LEU A 41 -4.86 -15.76 -0.58
CA LEU A 41 -3.54 -16.00 0.02
C LEU A 41 -3.55 -15.70 1.53
N LEU A 42 -4.15 -14.60 1.94
CA LEU A 42 -4.20 -14.18 3.35
C LEU A 42 -5.17 -15.00 4.20
N ASP A 43 -6.07 -15.81 3.62
CA ASP A 43 -6.92 -16.72 4.39
C ASP A 43 -6.12 -17.76 5.17
N ALA A 44 -4.96 -18.18 4.64
CA ALA A 44 -4.02 -19.05 5.36
C ALA A 44 -3.20 -18.31 6.45
N HIS A 45 -3.28 -16.96 6.51
CA HIS A 45 -2.51 -16.12 7.41
C HIS A 45 -3.44 -15.15 8.18
N PRO A 46 -4.32 -15.67 9.08
CA PRO A 46 -5.34 -14.85 9.76
C PRO A 46 -4.77 -13.75 10.66
N GLN A 47 -3.53 -13.92 11.14
CA GLN A 47 -2.82 -12.96 11.99
C GLN A 47 -2.27 -11.75 11.24
N VAL A 48 -2.23 -11.77 9.90
CA VAL A 48 -1.71 -10.65 9.10
C VAL A 48 -2.70 -9.50 9.09
N GLN A 49 -2.23 -8.33 9.51
CA GLN A 49 -2.94 -7.07 9.44
C GLN A 49 -2.38 -6.20 8.31
N ILE A 50 -3.17 -5.33 7.74
CA ILE A 50 -2.82 -4.50 6.59
C ILE A 50 -2.68 -3.04 7.02
N VAL A 51 -1.61 -2.39 6.58
CA VAL A 51 -1.44 -0.94 6.59
C VAL A 51 -1.39 -0.46 5.14
N LEU A 52 -2.29 0.45 4.78
CA LEU A 52 -2.31 1.01 3.44
C LEU A 52 -1.08 1.90 3.20
N SER A 53 -0.30 1.56 2.19
CA SER A 53 0.89 2.31 1.76
C SER A 53 0.69 2.82 0.34
N THR A 54 -0.38 3.57 0.13
CA THR A 54 -0.86 3.99 -1.19
C THR A 54 -1.16 5.48 -1.24
N SER A 55 -0.93 6.09 -2.40
CA SER A 55 -1.33 7.47 -2.70
C SER A 55 -2.83 7.71 -2.52
N TRP A 56 -3.66 6.67 -2.67
CA TRP A 56 -5.12 6.77 -2.49
C TRP A 56 -5.52 7.19 -1.07
N ALA A 57 -4.73 6.79 -0.05
CA ALA A 57 -4.98 7.25 1.33
C ALA A 57 -4.75 8.77 1.47
N ARG A 58 -3.80 9.32 0.71
CA ARG A 58 -3.50 10.75 0.64
C ARG A 58 -4.56 11.52 -0.16
N GLU A 59 -4.93 11.00 -1.35
CA GLU A 59 -5.82 11.67 -2.30
C GLU A 59 -7.30 11.61 -1.89
N LEU A 60 -7.77 10.48 -1.40
CA LEU A 60 -9.17 10.20 -1.11
C LEU A 60 -9.49 10.22 0.39
N GLY A 61 -8.46 10.16 1.23
CA GLY A 61 -8.57 9.91 2.65
C GLY A 61 -8.68 8.42 2.99
N PHE A 62 -8.15 8.06 4.17
CA PHE A 62 -8.05 6.67 4.64
C PHE A 62 -9.36 5.87 4.52
N SER A 63 -10.45 6.43 5.07
CA SER A 63 -11.75 5.72 5.11
C SER A 63 -12.30 5.43 3.71
N ARG A 64 -12.07 6.32 2.74
CA ARG A 64 -12.53 6.13 1.38
C ARG A 64 -11.63 5.17 0.62
N ALA A 65 -10.30 5.28 0.73
CA ALA A 65 -9.35 4.35 0.14
C ALA A 65 -9.63 2.91 0.60
N ARG A 66 -9.79 2.71 1.91
CA ARG A 66 -10.12 1.41 2.51
C ARG A 66 -11.39 0.76 1.93
N ARG A 67 -12.42 1.57 1.57
CA ARG A 67 -13.70 1.05 1.05
C ARG A 67 -13.62 0.41 -0.33
N PHE A 68 -12.55 0.65 -1.09
CA PHE A 68 -12.34 0.00 -2.38
C PHE A 68 -11.91 -1.46 -2.25
N LEU A 69 -11.39 -1.85 -1.09
CA LEU A 69 -11.02 -3.24 -0.84
C LEU A 69 -12.26 -4.12 -0.58
N PRO A 70 -12.23 -5.40 -1.03
CA PRO A 70 -13.18 -6.42 -0.60
C PRO A 70 -13.27 -6.51 0.92
N ASP A 71 -14.42 -6.93 1.44
CA ASP A 71 -14.69 -6.99 2.88
C ASP A 71 -13.65 -7.80 3.66
N THR A 72 -13.18 -8.90 3.08
CA THR A 72 -12.16 -9.77 3.67
C THR A 72 -10.81 -9.06 3.89
N LEU A 73 -10.34 -8.28 2.90
CA LEU A 73 -9.13 -7.47 3.04
C LEU A 73 -9.40 -6.23 3.88
N ARG A 74 -10.55 -5.58 3.68
CA ARG A 74 -10.94 -4.37 4.42
C ARG A 74 -10.99 -4.59 5.93
N ALA A 75 -11.44 -5.77 6.38
CA ALA A 75 -11.48 -6.13 7.80
C ALA A 75 -10.09 -6.20 8.44
N ARG A 76 -9.05 -6.49 7.65
CA ARG A 76 -7.67 -6.59 8.11
C ARG A 76 -6.95 -5.24 8.17
N VAL A 77 -7.53 -4.16 7.58
CA VAL A 77 -6.88 -2.85 7.50
C VAL A 77 -6.97 -2.13 8.84
N ILE A 78 -5.81 -1.84 9.42
CA ILE A 78 -5.67 -1.17 10.72
C ILE A 78 -5.18 0.28 10.62
N GLY A 79 -4.63 0.71 9.48
CA GLY A 79 -4.08 2.05 9.32
C GLY A 79 -3.57 2.33 7.92
N ALA A 80 -2.89 3.47 7.78
CA ALA A 80 -2.18 3.85 6.56
C ALA A 80 -0.88 4.58 6.90
N THR A 81 0.09 4.59 5.97
CA THR A 81 1.33 5.37 6.11
C THR A 81 1.07 6.88 6.10
N TRP A 82 -0.02 7.32 5.48
CA TRP A 82 -0.49 8.70 5.51
C TRP A 82 -1.71 8.86 6.44
N HIS A 83 -1.78 9.99 7.14
CA HIS A 83 -2.98 10.41 7.88
C HIS A 83 -3.15 11.93 7.86
N SER A 84 -4.37 12.42 8.08
CA SER A 84 -4.75 13.84 7.92
C SER A 84 -3.92 14.82 8.77
N ALA A 85 -3.38 14.39 9.91
CA ALA A 85 -2.49 15.25 10.71
C ALA A 85 -1.16 15.58 9.98
N MET A 86 -0.77 14.83 8.95
CA MET A 86 0.39 15.15 8.10
C MET A 86 0.11 16.33 7.16
N ALA A 87 -1.15 16.73 6.99
CA ALA A 87 -1.54 17.90 6.21
C ALA A 87 -1.45 19.22 7.00
N PHE A 88 -1.09 19.18 8.28
CA PHE A 88 -0.84 20.40 9.06
C PHE A 88 0.61 20.83 8.90
N THR A 89 0.79 22.14 8.69
CA THR A 89 2.11 22.79 8.69
C THR A 89 2.66 22.87 10.12
N SER A 90 3.95 23.18 10.25
CA SER A 90 4.57 23.47 11.55
C SER A 90 3.90 24.64 12.31
N ASN A 91 3.24 25.54 11.57
CA ASN A 91 2.51 26.68 12.14
C ASN A 91 1.04 26.35 12.48
N GLY A 92 0.62 25.09 12.30
CA GLY A 92 -0.74 24.63 12.63
C GLY A 92 -1.78 24.88 11.52
N ASP A 93 -1.41 25.40 10.35
CA ASP A 93 -2.31 25.58 9.22
C ASP A 93 -2.66 24.23 8.58
N TYR A 94 -3.93 23.97 8.37
CA TYR A 94 -4.38 22.78 7.63
C TYR A 94 -4.30 22.99 6.13
N ARG A 95 -3.41 22.27 5.46
CA ARG A 95 -3.17 22.34 4.01
C ARG A 95 -3.34 20.99 3.32
N PRO A 96 -4.54 20.44 3.24
CA PRO A 96 -4.76 19.08 2.72
C PRO A 96 -4.42 18.94 1.22
N ARG A 97 -4.36 20.06 0.50
CA ARG A 97 -4.01 20.10 -0.94
C ARG A 97 -2.56 20.49 -1.20
N ASP A 98 -1.81 20.85 -0.16
CA ASP A 98 -0.39 21.15 -0.29
C ASP A 98 0.37 19.83 -0.50
N ARG A 99 1.00 19.68 -1.66
CA ARG A 99 1.76 18.50 -2.05
C ARG A 99 3.24 18.61 -1.71
N ASP A 100 3.62 19.59 -0.90
CA ASP A 100 4.99 19.78 -0.46
C ASP A 100 5.20 19.36 1.01
N THR A 101 4.47 18.36 1.46
CA THR A 101 4.68 17.77 2.78
C THR A 101 5.87 16.80 2.76
N TRP A 102 6.39 16.46 3.94
CA TRP A 102 7.42 15.43 4.05
C TRP A 102 6.98 14.12 3.35
N TRP A 103 5.72 13.73 3.51
CA TRP A 103 5.18 12.50 2.94
C TRP A 103 5.19 12.51 1.40
N ASP A 104 4.91 13.66 0.78
CA ASP A 104 4.89 13.80 -0.68
C ASP A 104 6.30 13.75 -1.31
N ARG A 105 7.34 14.08 -0.52
CA ARG A 105 8.76 14.06 -0.94
C ARG A 105 9.48 12.76 -0.58
N ALA A 106 8.95 12.00 0.36
CA ALA A 106 9.54 10.76 0.83
C ALA A 106 9.29 9.63 -0.17
N THR A 107 10.28 8.74 -0.36
CA THR A 107 10.08 7.49 -1.09
C THR A 107 9.10 6.58 -0.36
N ARG A 108 8.55 5.61 -1.05
CA ARG A 108 7.65 4.62 -0.45
C ARG A 108 8.31 3.90 0.74
N HIS A 109 9.56 3.49 0.56
CA HIS A 109 10.34 2.89 1.64
C HIS A 109 10.43 3.81 2.87
N GLN A 110 10.74 5.10 2.70
CA GLN A 110 10.83 6.06 3.81
C GLN A 110 9.49 6.25 4.52
N GLN A 111 8.36 6.27 3.79
CA GLN A 111 7.03 6.34 4.36
C GLN A 111 6.73 5.12 5.23
N ILE A 112 7.06 3.92 4.75
CA ILE A 112 6.92 2.66 5.48
C ILE A 112 7.82 2.64 6.71
N ARG A 113 9.12 2.95 6.55
CA ARG A 113 10.08 2.98 7.67
C ARG A 113 9.64 3.91 8.80
N ARG A 114 9.15 5.10 8.46
CA ARG A 114 8.61 6.01 9.48
C ARG A 114 7.43 5.41 10.25
N TYR A 115 6.55 4.66 9.59
CA TYR A 115 5.46 3.96 10.26
C TYR A 115 5.99 2.84 11.16
N VAL A 116 6.90 2.01 10.64
CA VAL A 116 7.56 0.90 11.35
C VAL A 116 8.23 1.40 12.64
N ASP A 117 9.03 2.46 12.54
CA ASP A 117 9.78 3.00 13.67
C ASP A 117 8.85 3.59 14.75
N ARG A 118 7.81 4.32 14.34
CA ARG A 118 6.83 4.91 15.28
C ARG A 118 5.99 3.84 16.00
N ALA A 119 5.61 2.80 15.27
CA ALA A 119 4.81 1.70 15.80
C ALA A 119 5.68 0.59 16.44
N ARG A 120 7.03 0.72 16.36
CA ARG A 120 8.02 -0.27 16.86
C ARG A 120 7.75 -1.68 16.31
N LEU A 121 7.49 -1.77 15.02
CA LEU A 121 7.17 -3.05 14.38
C LEU A 121 8.47 -3.85 14.16
N ALA A 122 8.51 -5.06 14.67
CA ALA A 122 9.60 -6.01 14.40
C ALA A 122 9.30 -6.88 13.16
N ASP A 123 8.03 -7.21 12.97
CA ASP A 123 7.56 -8.16 11.96
C ASP A 123 6.63 -7.47 10.94
N TRP A 124 7.20 -7.21 9.76
CA TRP A 124 6.51 -6.53 8.67
C TRP A 124 7.09 -6.90 7.30
N ILE A 125 6.25 -6.83 6.28
CA ILE A 125 6.59 -6.97 4.86
C ILE A 125 5.83 -5.91 4.06
N ALA A 126 6.23 -5.71 2.79
CA ALA A 126 5.55 -4.82 1.87
C ALA A 126 5.31 -5.49 0.52
N VAL A 127 4.26 -5.06 -0.17
CA VAL A 127 4.01 -5.32 -1.58
C VAL A 127 3.77 -4.00 -2.29
N ASP A 128 4.62 -3.70 -3.28
CA ASP A 128 4.69 -2.38 -3.93
C ASP A 128 5.36 -2.53 -5.30
N ASP A 129 5.04 -1.66 -6.26
CA ASP A 129 5.71 -1.59 -7.56
C ASP A 129 6.88 -0.60 -7.58
N ASP A 130 7.04 0.18 -6.52
CA ASP A 130 8.13 1.15 -6.36
C ASP A 130 9.25 0.56 -5.50
N SER A 131 10.44 0.41 -6.11
CA SER A 131 11.67 -0.04 -5.42
C SER A 131 12.58 1.10 -4.97
N GLU A 132 12.19 2.37 -5.18
CA GLU A 132 13.05 3.51 -4.84
C GLU A 132 13.28 3.60 -3.33
N GLY A 133 14.55 3.72 -2.97
CA GLY A 133 14.98 3.91 -1.57
C GLY A 133 14.99 2.65 -0.72
N TRP A 134 14.63 1.47 -1.26
CA TRP A 134 14.77 0.21 -0.53
C TRP A 134 16.25 -0.13 -0.37
N ALA A 135 16.73 -0.05 0.87
CA ALA A 135 18.09 -0.42 1.22
C ALA A 135 18.24 -1.95 1.29
N ASP A 136 19.48 -2.45 1.14
CA ASP A 136 19.78 -3.90 1.20
C ASP A 136 19.23 -4.56 2.48
N ALA A 137 19.23 -3.83 3.59
CA ALA A 137 18.73 -4.32 4.88
C ALA A 137 17.22 -4.65 4.90
N ASP A 138 16.43 -4.00 4.04
CA ASP A 138 14.97 -4.17 3.99
C ASP A 138 14.49 -4.75 2.64
N SER A 139 15.38 -4.93 1.67
CA SER A 139 15.03 -5.44 0.32
C SER A 139 14.43 -6.86 0.38
N ASP A 140 14.81 -7.64 1.37
CA ASP A 140 14.28 -8.98 1.62
C ASP A 140 12.84 -8.98 2.14
N ARG A 141 12.31 -7.81 2.57
CA ARG A 141 10.94 -7.61 3.05
C ARG A 141 9.97 -7.16 1.96
N LEU A 142 10.47 -6.86 0.76
CA LEU A 142 9.67 -6.39 -0.37
C LEU A 142 9.27 -7.55 -1.28
N ALA A 143 7.98 -7.64 -1.58
CA ALA A 143 7.46 -8.31 -2.76
C ALA A 143 7.27 -7.24 -3.86
N LEU A 144 8.32 -7.02 -4.66
CA LEU A 144 8.29 -6.06 -5.75
C LEU A 144 7.37 -6.58 -6.86
N THR A 145 6.43 -5.74 -7.31
CA THR A 145 5.53 -6.06 -8.41
C THR A 145 5.97 -5.39 -9.72
N SER A 146 5.48 -5.90 -10.84
CA SER A 146 5.51 -5.17 -12.12
C SER A 146 4.30 -4.23 -12.18
N PRO A 147 4.47 -2.95 -12.57
CA PRO A 147 3.37 -1.98 -12.64
C PRO A 147 2.17 -2.44 -13.48
N ASP A 148 2.43 -3.25 -14.53
CA ASP A 148 1.38 -3.72 -15.43
C ASP A 148 0.69 -5.02 -14.99
N ARG A 149 1.37 -5.85 -14.18
CA ARG A 149 0.91 -7.20 -13.84
C ARG A 149 0.63 -7.42 -12.36
N GLY A 150 1.14 -6.55 -11.49
CA GLY A 150 0.90 -6.57 -10.06
C GLY A 150 0.90 -7.96 -9.44
N LEU A 151 -0.08 -8.25 -8.60
CA LEU A 151 -0.32 -9.58 -8.02
C LEU A 151 -0.96 -10.59 -9.00
N GLY A 152 -1.21 -10.20 -10.26
CA GLY A 152 -1.51 -11.13 -11.35
C GLY A 152 -0.28 -11.93 -11.81
N ASP A 153 0.94 -11.47 -11.46
CA ASP A 153 2.17 -12.19 -11.78
C ASP A 153 2.43 -13.33 -10.79
N ALA A 154 2.64 -14.54 -11.34
CA ALA A 154 2.83 -15.74 -10.53
C ALA A 154 4.12 -15.70 -9.69
N ALA A 155 5.20 -15.08 -10.21
CA ALA A 155 6.47 -14.96 -9.49
C ALA A 155 6.34 -14.02 -8.30
N THR A 156 5.65 -12.88 -8.45
CA THR A 156 5.36 -11.97 -7.35
C THR A 156 4.49 -12.61 -6.29
N MET A 157 3.44 -13.35 -6.70
CA MET A 157 2.61 -14.11 -5.75
C MET A 157 3.38 -15.20 -5.01
N ALA A 158 4.33 -15.86 -5.67
CA ALA A 158 5.22 -16.83 -5.03
C ALA A 158 6.14 -16.15 -4.00
N ARG A 159 6.70 -14.99 -4.36
CA ARG A 159 7.53 -14.19 -3.45
C ARG A 159 6.75 -13.72 -2.23
N LEU A 160 5.53 -13.20 -2.41
CA LEU A 160 4.69 -12.77 -1.29
C LEU A 160 4.35 -13.95 -0.36
N ARG A 161 4.06 -15.12 -0.94
CA ARG A 161 3.81 -16.35 -0.17
C ARG A 161 5.04 -16.77 0.65
N GLU A 162 6.23 -16.69 0.07
CA GLU A 162 7.50 -16.95 0.78
C GLU A 162 7.66 -16.00 1.97
N LEU A 163 7.45 -14.68 1.77
CA LEU A 163 7.57 -13.68 2.83
C LEU A 163 6.58 -13.91 3.98
N LEU A 164 5.34 -14.28 3.66
CA LEU A 164 4.33 -14.61 4.66
C LEU A 164 4.64 -15.87 5.45
N SER A 165 5.46 -16.78 4.90
CA SER A 165 5.82 -18.05 5.52
C SER A 165 7.09 -18.00 6.39
N ARG A 166 7.78 -16.86 6.45
CA ARG A 166 9.03 -16.67 7.23
C ARG A 166 8.80 -16.46 8.75
N GLN A 167 7.66 -16.89 9.26
CA GLN A 167 7.28 -16.77 10.69
C GLN A 167 7.95 -17.84 11.54
#